data_598a7acfdccfb98ae828bf2f5a2eda83
#
_entry.id   598a7acfdccfb98ae828bf2f5a2eda83
#
_cell.length_a   1.000
_cell.length_b   1.000
_cell.length_c   1.000
_cell.angle_alpha   90.00
_cell.angle_beta   90.00
_cell.angle_gamma   90.00
#
_symmetry.space_group_name_H-M   'P 1'
#
loop_
_entity.id
_entity.type
_entity.pdbx_description
1 polymer ?
#
loop_
_entity_poly.entity_id
_entity_poly.type
_entity_poly.pdbx_seq_one_letter_code
_entity_poly.pdbx_strand_id
1 'polypeptide(L)'
;MSFSQTKSEIDSLLNGISETENSKEITKTEQAKKIIAFGENSLKTLAEFFTDSTLTKVKSECQERNLTKGEIAIIMADRIEGMPYFTVTGIQNCLITFCENNPNLIEYYLWAIKRDGTEKFKEKYLAWLESDDRIEWTPLLDYKSRKERKKEIRKRKREKRKAE
;
A
#
# COMPACT_ATOMS: atom_id res chain seq x y z
N MET A 1 -17.99 -17.30 0.59
CA MET A 1 -18.59 -15.97 0.63
C MET A 1 -17.45 -14.95 0.70
N SER A 2 -17.32 -14.09 -0.31
CA SER A 2 -16.35 -12.99 -0.28
C SER A 2 -17.01 -11.86 0.52
N PHE A 3 -16.59 -11.65 1.75
CA PHE A 3 -17.00 -10.47 2.50
C PHE A 3 -16.31 -9.28 1.83
N SER A 4 -17.07 -8.44 1.15
CA SER A 4 -16.61 -7.12 0.73
C SER A 4 -16.37 -6.31 2.00
N GLN A 5 -15.11 -5.96 2.28
CA GLN A 5 -14.77 -5.09 3.38
C GLN A 5 -15.43 -3.74 3.16
N THR A 6 -16.13 -3.26 4.16
CA THR A 6 -16.77 -1.96 4.07
C THR A 6 -15.72 -0.87 4.23
N LYS A 7 -15.95 0.28 3.56
CA LYS A 7 -15.12 1.47 3.75
C LYS A 7 -15.04 1.88 5.23
N SER A 8 -16.18 1.77 5.95
CA SER A 8 -16.25 2.08 7.38
C SER A 8 -15.38 1.15 8.25
N GLU A 9 -15.29 -0.14 7.90
CA GLU A 9 -14.42 -1.07 8.62
C GLU A 9 -12.94 -0.73 8.43
N ILE A 10 -12.52 -0.46 7.19
CA ILE A 10 -11.14 -0.04 6.89
C ILE A 10 -10.84 1.30 7.56
N ASP A 11 -11.77 2.25 7.53
CA ASP A 11 -11.64 3.54 8.21
C ASP A 11 -11.38 3.38 9.72
N SER A 12 -12.17 2.54 10.39
CA SER A 12 -11.99 2.24 11.80
C SER A 12 -10.63 1.62 12.12
N LEU A 13 -10.16 0.71 11.26
CA LEU A 13 -8.84 0.07 11.42
C LEU A 13 -7.71 1.07 11.20
N LEU A 14 -7.81 1.94 10.19
CA LEU A 14 -6.83 3.01 9.94
C LEU A 14 -6.77 3.99 11.11
N ASN A 15 -7.93 4.34 11.70
CA ASN A 15 -7.98 5.18 12.90
C ASN A 15 -7.25 4.52 14.08
N GLY A 16 -7.40 3.21 14.28
CA GLY A 16 -6.65 2.47 15.30
C GLY A 16 -5.14 2.47 15.06
N ILE A 17 -4.70 2.31 13.82
CA ILE A 17 -3.28 2.40 13.44
C ILE A 17 -2.75 3.83 13.67
N SER A 18 -3.57 4.85 13.46
CA SER A 18 -3.19 6.27 13.61
C SER A 18 -2.80 6.67 15.03
N GLU A 19 -3.09 5.83 16.02
CA GLU A 19 -2.67 6.00 17.42
C GLU A 19 -1.27 5.45 17.73
N THR A 20 -0.65 4.75 16.77
CA THR A 20 0.71 4.19 16.90
C THR A 20 1.73 5.34 16.97
N GLU A 21 2.77 5.19 17.80
CA GLU A 21 3.76 6.26 17.99
C GLU A 21 4.74 6.41 16.82
N ASN A 22 5.06 5.29 16.15
CA ASN A 22 6.13 5.24 15.17
C ASN A 22 5.77 4.39 13.95
N SER A 23 6.19 4.81 12.76
CA SER A 23 5.88 4.11 11.51
C SER A 23 6.44 2.69 11.42
N LYS A 24 7.53 2.36 12.09
CA LYS A 24 8.07 0.99 12.17
C LYS A 24 7.13 0.02 12.86
N GLU A 25 6.23 0.51 13.70
CA GLU A 25 5.32 -0.31 14.49
C GLU A 25 3.96 -0.53 13.78
N ILE A 26 3.66 0.22 12.72
CA ILE A 26 2.37 0.16 12.00
C ILE A 26 1.98 -1.28 11.70
N THR A 27 2.84 -2.03 11.03
CA THR A 27 2.54 -3.39 10.55
C THR A 27 2.46 -4.44 11.65
N LYS A 28 2.85 -4.09 12.88
CA LYS A 28 2.79 -4.98 14.06
C LYS A 28 1.44 -4.89 14.79
N THR A 29 0.66 -3.85 14.55
CA THR A 29 -0.64 -3.64 15.19
C THR A 29 -1.65 -4.71 14.77
N GLU A 30 -2.61 -5.03 15.65
CA GLU A 30 -3.68 -5.98 15.31
C GLU A 30 -4.59 -5.43 14.19
N GLN A 31 -4.78 -4.12 14.14
CA GLN A 31 -5.52 -3.45 13.08
C GLN A 31 -4.86 -3.64 11.72
N ALA A 32 -3.54 -3.43 11.65
CA ALA A 32 -2.79 -3.65 10.42
C ALA A 32 -2.83 -5.11 9.96
N LYS A 33 -2.69 -6.06 10.90
CA LYS A 33 -2.81 -7.49 10.59
C LYS A 33 -4.17 -7.84 10.00
N LYS A 34 -5.26 -7.23 10.49
CA LYS A 34 -6.61 -7.40 9.95
C LYS A 34 -6.69 -6.85 8.51
N ILE A 35 -6.18 -5.64 8.26
CA ILE A 35 -6.15 -5.06 6.90
C ILE A 35 -5.35 -5.97 5.95
N ILE A 36 -4.19 -6.44 6.37
CA ILE A 36 -3.36 -7.35 5.57
C ILE A 36 -4.12 -8.66 5.26
N ALA A 37 -4.87 -9.19 6.23
CA ALA A 37 -5.65 -10.42 6.06
C ALA A 37 -6.81 -10.27 5.04
N PHE A 38 -7.31 -9.06 4.82
CA PHE A 38 -8.29 -8.78 3.75
C PHE A 38 -7.71 -9.00 2.34
N GLY A 39 -6.39 -8.87 2.21
CA GLY A 39 -5.67 -9.11 0.96
C GLY A 39 -6.04 -8.14 -0.16
N GLU A 40 -5.84 -8.57 -1.39
CA GLU A 40 -5.98 -7.73 -2.60
C GLU A 40 -7.37 -7.10 -2.78
N ASN A 41 -8.41 -7.72 -2.24
CA ASN A 41 -9.79 -7.21 -2.35
C ASN A 41 -9.99 -5.86 -1.63
N SER A 42 -9.11 -5.53 -0.68
CA SER A 42 -9.17 -4.26 0.04
C SER A 42 -8.40 -3.11 -0.62
N LEU A 43 -7.59 -3.38 -1.64
CA LEU A 43 -6.68 -2.39 -2.22
C LEU A 43 -7.40 -1.18 -2.82
N LYS A 44 -8.51 -1.38 -3.52
CA LYS A 44 -9.32 -0.28 -4.08
C LYS A 44 -9.93 0.57 -2.97
N THR A 45 -10.44 -0.06 -1.92
CA THR A 45 -11.01 0.65 -0.77
C THR A 45 -9.93 1.42 0.00
N LEU A 46 -8.74 0.84 0.18
CA LEU A 46 -7.60 1.55 0.77
C LEU A 46 -7.21 2.77 -0.07
N ALA A 47 -7.22 2.66 -1.40
CA ALA A 47 -6.89 3.78 -2.28
C ALA A 47 -7.86 4.97 -2.14
N GLU A 48 -9.09 4.76 -1.70
CA GLU A 48 -10.01 5.86 -1.41
C GLU A 48 -9.52 6.78 -0.27
N PHE A 49 -8.67 6.27 0.62
CA PHE A 49 -8.10 7.03 1.73
C PHE A 49 -6.77 7.72 1.38
N PHE A 50 -6.13 7.45 0.25
CA PHE A 50 -4.80 7.98 -0.07
C PHE A 50 -4.72 9.50 0.00
N THR A 51 -5.82 10.18 -0.22
CA THR A 51 -5.92 11.64 -0.18
C THR A 51 -6.37 12.21 1.17
N ASP A 52 -6.57 11.35 2.17
CA ASP A 52 -6.96 11.79 3.52
C ASP A 52 -5.78 12.48 4.21
N SER A 53 -5.89 13.80 4.37
CA SER A 53 -4.86 14.65 4.95
C SER A 53 -4.90 14.75 6.47
N THR A 54 -5.79 14.01 7.13
CA THR A 54 -5.89 14.00 8.60
C THR A 54 -4.57 13.57 9.22
N LEU A 55 -3.96 14.44 10.03
CA LEU A 55 -2.72 14.14 10.75
C LEU A 55 -2.97 13.06 11.81
N THR A 56 -2.00 12.17 11.93
CA THR A 56 -2.01 11.08 12.91
C THR A 56 -0.96 11.29 13.99
N LYS A 57 -0.91 10.42 15.00
CA LYS A 57 0.16 10.39 15.99
C LYS A 57 1.42 9.70 15.50
N VAL A 58 1.35 8.99 14.37
CA VAL A 58 2.43 8.17 13.84
C VAL A 58 3.57 9.04 13.34
N LYS A 59 4.68 9.05 14.06
CA LYS A 59 5.91 9.70 13.62
C LYS A 59 6.59 8.88 12.53
N SER A 60 6.85 9.50 11.39
CA SER A 60 7.59 8.87 10.30
C SER A 60 9.07 8.70 10.65
N GLU A 61 9.62 7.54 10.37
CA GLU A 61 11.07 7.28 10.46
C GLU A 61 11.85 7.92 9.31
N CYS A 62 11.18 8.20 8.18
CA CYS A 62 11.81 8.69 6.96
C CYS A 62 11.60 10.18 6.71
N GLN A 63 10.50 10.76 7.20
CA GLN A 63 10.05 12.10 6.82
C GLN A 63 10.21 13.15 7.93
N GLU A 64 10.68 12.75 9.12
CA GLU A 64 10.86 13.62 10.30
C GLU A 64 9.60 14.40 10.71
N ARG A 65 8.42 13.86 10.38
CA ARG A 65 7.11 14.44 10.66
C ARG A 65 6.08 13.35 10.96
N ASN A 66 4.92 13.75 11.41
CA ASN A 66 3.80 12.81 11.53
C ASN A 66 3.24 12.47 10.15
N LEU A 67 2.81 11.22 10.01
CA LEU A 67 2.11 10.74 8.83
C LEU A 67 0.65 11.19 8.84
N THR A 68 0.08 11.34 7.65
CA THR A 68 -1.36 11.46 7.49
C THR A 68 -2.02 10.08 7.45
N LYS A 69 -3.33 10.03 7.65
CA LYS A 69 -4.12 8.81 7.51
C LYS A 69 -4.01 8.23 6.10
N GLY A 70 -3.97 9.10 5.08
CA GLY A 70 -3.74 8.68 3.70
C GLY A 70 -2.40 8.01 3.50
N GLU A 71 -1.34 8.52 4.12
CA GLU A 71 0.00 7.92 4.06
C GLU A 71 0.04 6.54 4.76
N ILE A 72 -0.69 6.39 5.86
CA ILE A 72 -0.87 5.07 6.50
C ILE A 72 -1.59 4.10 5.56
N ALA A 73 -2.64 4.55 4.88
CA ALA A 73 -3.36 3.73 3.90
C ALA A 73 -2.46 3.30 2.72
N ILE A 74 -1.56 4.18 2.26
CA ILE A 74 -0.55 3.87 1.24
C ILE A 74 0.41 2.78 1.76
N ILE A 75 0.92 2.91 2.97
CA ILE A 75 1.80 1.90 3.60
C ILE A 75 1.07 0.55 3.69
N MET A 76 -0.19 0.54 4.10
CA MET A 76 -0.97 -0.69 4.22
C MET A 76 -1.22 -1.35 2.86
N ALA A 77 -1.52 -0.57 1.82
CA ALA A 77 -1.70 -1.09 0.47
C ALA A 77 -0.40 -1.71 -0.07
N ASP A 78 0.73 -1.03 0.12
CA ASP A 78 2.06 -1.55 -0.25
C ASP A 78 2.40 -2.84 0.52
N ARG A 79 2.00 -2.94 1.78
CA ARG A 79 2.22 -4.13 2.59
C ARG A 79 1.41 -5.34 2.13
N ILE A 80 0.21 -5.13 1.61
CA ILE A 80 -0.63 -6.20 1.03
C ILE A 80 -0.05 -6.67 -0.31
N GLU A 81 0.31 -5.73 -1.16
CA GLU A 81 0.94 -5.98 -2.45
C GLU A 81 1.94 -4.86 -2.77
N GLY A 82 3.22 -5.19 -2.75
CA GLY A 82 4.28 -4.23 -3.04
C GLY A 82 4.05 -3.49 -4.36
N MET A 83 4.09 -2.16 -4.30
CA MET A 83 3.77 -1.29 -5.43
C MET A 83 4.90 -1.25 -6.48
N PRO A 84 4.60 -0.97 -7.74
CA PRO A 84 5.59 -0.66 -8.76
C PRO A 84 6.08 0.79 -8.58
N TYR A 85 6.99 1.03 -7.65
CA TYR A 85 7.39 2.38 -7.20
C TYR A 85 7.70 3.34 -8.36
N PHE A 86 8.43 2.90 -9.38
CA PHE A 86 8.71 3.73 -10.53
C PHE A 86 7.44 4.13 -11.29
N THR A 87 6.54 3.18 -11.53
CA THR A 87 5.29 3.43 -12.26
C THR A 87 4.40 4.44 -11.54
N VAL A 88 4.26 4.30 -10.21
CA VAL A 88 3.34 5.15 -9.44
C VAL A 88 3.95 6.48 -8.98
N THR A 89 5.29 6.55 -8.80
CA THR A 89 5.96 7.77 -8.32
C THR A 89 6.78 8.49 -9.39
N GLY A 90 7.16 7.80 -10.48
CA GLY A 90 8.09 8.34 -11.48
C GLY A 90 9.54 8.45 -10.99
N ILE A 91 9.86 7.92 -9.80
CA ILE A 91 11.19 7.96 -9.22
C ILE A 91 11.92 6.66 -9.52
N GLN A 92 12.98 6.76 -10.30
CA GLN A 92 13.96 5.69 -10.46
C GLN A 92 15.09 5.97 -9.49
N ASN A 93 15.14 5.21 -8.41
CA ASN A 93 16.19 5.39 -7.41
C ASN A 93 17.37 4.47 -7.70
N CYS A 94 18.48 5.08 -8.15
CA CYS A 94 19.76 4.40 -8.36
C CYS A 94 20.69 4.50 -7.15
N LEU A 95 20.36 5.32 -6.17
CA LEU A 95 21.13 5.54 -4.95
C LEU A 95 20.34 5.00 -3.77
N ILE A 96 20.87 3.98 -3.17
CA ILE A 96 20.20 3.21 -2.13
C ILE A 96 20.56 3.82 -0.76
N THR A 97 20.02 4.99 -0.47
CA THR A 97 19.98 5.45 0.92
C THR A 97 18.51 5.53 1.34
N PHE A 98 17.91 4.36 1.56
CA PHE A 98 16.60 4.27 2.18
C PHE A 98 16.73 4.54 3.69
N CYS A 99 15.59 4.84 4.32
CA CYS A 99 15.54 4.94 5.78
C CYS A 99 16.01 3.63 6.39
N GLU A 100 17.13 3.66 7.05
CA GLU A 100 17.79 2.49 7.60
C GLU A 100 16.86 1.79 8.60
N ASN A 101 16.75 0.46 8.49
CA ASN A 101 15.92 -0.38 9.35
C ASN A 101 14.39 -0.11 9.29
N ASN A 102 13.89 0.60 8.28
CA ASN A 102 12.46 0.78 8.11
C ASN A 102 11.86 -0.36 7.26
N PRO A 103 10.88 -1.13 7.79
CA PRO A 103 10.25 -2.22 7.05
C PRO A 103 9.29 -1.72 5.95
N ASN A 104 8.94 -0.44 5.94
CA ASN A 104 7.97 0.16 5.03
C ASN A 104 8.69 0.92 3.92
N LEU A 105 9.18 0.21 2.91
CA LEU A 105 9.97 0.82 1.82
C LEU A 105 9.22 1.97 1.12
N ILE A 106 7.92 1.86 0.95
CA ILE A 106 7.10 2.92 0.34
C ILE A 106 7.19 4.25 1.10
N GLU A 107 7.46 4.23 2.41
CA GLU A 107 7.58 5.43 3.23
C GLU A 107 8.68 6.37 2.72
N TYR A 108 9.76 5.82 2.16
CA TYR A 108 10.79 6.62 1.51
C TYR A 108 10.24 7.48 0.36
N TYR A 109 9.24 6.99 -0.37
CA TYR A 109 8.67 7.68 -1.53
C TYR A 109 7.57 8.68 -1.19
N LEU A 110 7.12 8.76 0.07
CA LEU A 110 6.03 9.65 0.47
C LEU A 110 6.33 11.14 0.20
N TRP A 111 7.58 11.55 0.24
CA TRP A 111 7.98 12.91 -0.12
C TRP A 111 7.67 13.24 -1.59
N ALA A 112 7.93 12.30 -2.50
CA ALA A 112 7.65 12.47 -3.92
C ALA A 112 6.13 12.43 -4.18
N ILE A 113 5.41 11.53 -3.52
CA ILE A 113 3.95 11.44 -3.60
C ILE A 113 3.31 12.77 -3.16
N LYS A 114 3.78 13.34 -2.04
CA LYS A 114 3.30 14.63 -1.54
C LYS A 114 3.65 15.78 -2.48
N ARG A 115 4.87 15.81 -3.03
CA ARG A 115 5.32 16.83 -3.99
C ARG A 115 4.46 16.84 -5.26
N ASP A 116 4.17 15.65 -5.80
CA ASP A 116 3.50 15.50 -7.10
C ASP A 116 1.96 15.47 -6.97
N GLY A 117 1.45 15.36 -5.75
CA GLY A 117 0.04 15.34 -5.40
C GLY A 117 -0.50 13.92 -5.17
N THR A 118 -1.15 13.73 -4.03
CA THR A 118 -1.72 12.45 -3.60
C THR A 118 -2.86 11.97 -4.50
N GLU A 119 -3.65 12.88 -5.08
CA GLU A 119 -4.71 12.52 -6.03
C GLU A 119 -4.12 11.89 -7.29
N LYS A 120 -3.09 12.51 -7.86
CA LYS A 120 -2.39 11.98 -9.03
C LYS A 120 -1.74 10.61 -8.76
N PHE A 121 -1.21 10.43 -7.55
CA PHE A 121 -0.68 9.14 -7.12
C PHE A 121 -1.78 8.08 -7.05
N LYS A 122 -2.92 8.41 -6.44
CA LYS A 122 -4.09 7.54 -6.35
C LYS A 122 -4.60 7.12 -7.73
N GLU A 123 -4.71 8.06 -8.67
CA GLU A 123 -5.12 7.76 -10.05
C GLU A 123 -4.16 6.76 -10.71
N LYS A 124 -2.86 6.99 -10.63
CA LYS A 124 -1.84 6.07 -11.16
C LYS A 124 -1.91 4.69 -10.51
N TYR A 125 -2.11 4.64 -9.21
CA TYR A 125 -2.22 3.40 -8.47
C TYR A 125 -3.46 2.60 -8.89
N LEU A 126 -4.62 3.25 -8.99
CA LEU A 126 -5.86 2.62 -9.45
C LEU A 126 -5.73 2.13 -10.89
N ALA A 127 -5.13 2.92 -11.79
CA ALA A 127 -4.84 2.51 -13.15
C ALA A 127 -3.93 1.28 -13.21
N TRP A 128 -2.91 1.24 -12.36
CA TRP A 128 -2.04 0.07 -12.27
C TRP A 128 -2.77 -1.18 -11.75
N LEU A 129 -3.67 -1.04 -10.77
CA LEU A 129 -4.47 -2.16 -10.26
C LEU A 129 -5.31 -2.83 -11.36
N GLU A 130 -5.72 -2.07 -12.38
CA GLU A 130 -6.50 -2.58 -13.53
C GLU A 130 -5.63 -2.96 -14.72
N SER A 131 -4.32 -2.71 -14.69
CA SER A 131 -3.43 -2.93 -15.82
C SER A 131 -3.04 -4.40 -16.00
N ASP A 132 -2.71 -4.75 -17.23
CA ASP A 132 -2.14 -6.06 -17.55
C ASP A 132 -0.78 -6.30 -16.90
N ASP A 133 -0.02 -5.24 -16.69
CA ASP A 133 1.30 -5.30 -16.05
C ASP A 133 1.23 -5.89 -14.63
N ARG A 134 0.11 -5.68 -13.93
CA ARG A 134 -0.10 -6.26 -12.62
C ARG A 134 -0.24 -7.78 -12.63
N ILE A 135 -0.65 -8.38 -13.74
CA ILE A 135 -0.94 -9.83 -13.80
C ILE A 135 0.28 -10.65 -13.40
N GLU A 136 1.46 -10.28 -13.92
CA GLU A 136 2.71 -10.98 -13.66
C GLU A 136 3.65 -10.18 -12.73
N TRP A 137 3.14 -9.14 -12.09
CA TRP A 137 3.92 -8.28 -11.21
C TRP A 137 4.58 -9.08 -10.08
N THR A 138 5.86 -8.81 -9.89
CA THR A 138 6.64 -9.32 -8.75
C THR A 138 7.26 -8.13 -8.03
N PRO A 139 6.83 -7.84 -6.79
CA PRO A 139 7.36 -6.73 -6.01
C PRO A 139 8.85 -6.85 -5.70
N LEU A 140 9.51 -5.71 -5.50
CA LEU A 140 10.89 -5.65 -5.03
C LEU A 140 11.05 -6.32 -3.64
N LEU A 141 10.09 -6.02 -2.74
CA LEU A 141 9.92 -6.72 -1.47
C LEU A 141 8.62 -7.51 -1.53
N ASP A 142 8.73 -8.82 -1.69
CA ASP A 142 7.56 -9.70 -1.70
C ASP A 142 7.42 -10.38 -0.34
N TYR A 143 6.36 -10.01 0.37
CA TYR A 143 6.02 -10.59 1.68
C TYR A 143 5.35 -11.96 1.59
N LYS A 144 5.03 -12.40 0.35
CA LYS A 144 4.43 -13.68 0.06
C LYS A 144 5.48 -14.69 -0.37
N SER A 145 5.25 -15.95 -0.04
CA SER A 145 6.10 -17.02 -0.55
C SER A 145 6.01 -17.13 -2.09
N ARG A 146 7.05 -17.63 -2.72
CA ARG A 146 7.07 -17.91 -4.18
C ARG A 146 5.87 -18.77 -4.63
N LYS A 147 5.40 -19.67 -3.78
CA LYS A 147 4.25 -20.54 -4.06
C LYS A 147 2.94 -19.75 -4.08
N GLU A 148 2.75 -18.86 -3.11
CA GLU A 148 1.58 -17.99 -3.03
C GLU A 148 1.54 -17.02 -4.21
N ARG A 149 2.67 -16.37 -4.53
CA ARG A 149 2.76 -15.48 -5.68
C ARG A 149 2.42 -16.18 -7.00
N LYS A 150 2.92 -17.39 -7.23
CA LYS A 150 2.55 -18.19 -8.42
C LYS A 150 1.06 -18.51 -8.46
N LYS A 151 0.43 -18.77 -7.32
CA LYS A 151 -1.00 -19.03 -7.23
C LYS A 151 -1.82 -17.79 -7.62
N GLU A 152 -1.41 -16.63 -7.16
CA GLU A 152 -2.07 -15.36 -7.50
C GLU A 152 -1.95 -15.02 -8.99
N ILE A 153 -0.76 -15.10 -9.56
CA ILE A 153 -0.55 -14.89 -10.99
C ILE A 153 -1.46 -15.80 -11.82
N ARG A 154 -1.56 -17.08 -11.45
CA ARG A 154 -2.47 -18.03 -12.13
C ARG A 154 -3.94 -17.63 -11.98
N LYS A 155 -4.34 -17.13 -10.81
CA LYS A 155 -5.70 -16.64 -10.55
C LYS A 155 -6.01 -15.45 -11.46
N ARG A 156 -5.16 -14.42 -11.48
CA ARG A 156 -5.31 -13.20 -12.30
C ARG A 156 -5.40 -13.55 -13.81
N LYS A 157 -4.53 -14.44 -14.29
CA LYS A 157 -4.59 -14.93 -15.70
C LYS A 157 -5.91 -15.62 -16.04
N ARG A 158 -6.49 -16.36 -15.09
CA ARG A 158 -7.79 -17.01 -15.31
C ARG A 158 -8.94 -15.99 -15.31
N GLU A 159 -8.89 -15.01 -14.43
CA GLU A 159 -9.89 -13.93 -14.33
C GLU A 159 -9.89 -13.09 -15.61
N LYS A 160 -8.72 -12.73 -16.13
CA LYS A 160 -8.60 -12.01 -17.40
C LYS A 160 -9.24 -12.80 -18.55
N ARG A 161 -8.89 -14.07 -18.72
CA ARG A 161 -9.46 -14.94 -19.79
C ARG A 161 -10.98 -15.11 -19.72
N LYS A 162 -11.59 -14.86 -18.56
CA LYS A 162 -13.06 -14.93 -18.40
C LYS A 162 -13.74 -13.62 -18.73
N ALA A 163 -12.99 -12.52 -18.73
CA ALA A 163 -13.48 -11.18 -19.03
C ALA A 163 -13.37 -10.83 -20.52
N GLU A 164 -12.55 -11.56 -21.28
CA GLU A 164 -12.44 -11.53 -22.75
C GLU A 164 -13.52 -12.41 -23.41
#